data_42f6dce0f6f42af954c5e790f8163f36
#
_entry.id   42f6dce0f6f42af954c5e790f8163f36
#
_cell.length_a   1.000
_cell.length_b   1.000
_cell.length_c   1.000
_cell.angle_alpha   90.00
_cell.angle_beta   90.00
_cell.angle_gamma   90.00
#
_symmetry.space_group_name_H-M   'P 1'
#
loop_
_entity.id
_entity.type
_entity.pdbx_description
1 polymer ?
#
loop_
_entity_poly.entity_id
_entity_poly.type
_entity_poly.pdbx_seq_one_letter_code
_entity_poly.pdbx_strand_id
1 'polypeptide(L)'
;MRILFLCNKSPWPPKEGGPMAMNMLIEGLSGAGHQVKVLAVNSFKYNISANDIPEAYHEKTGIELIDVDLRLKPLDAFFNLFTSESYHVKRFISKSFRKRIVAVLQSGEFDVVQLETLFMCPYISTIRKHSTARIVLRAHNIEHLIWERIAEETKNPLKKWYTRRLARTLRIFEETAVLDVDGIVAITPNDAEYFDGLVRQEKLEIGNWKFEFPISNFQFPTLKSPRVIDLPFGLNPGSYLNLPGPLEFPSLFSLGSMNWIPNQDGIRWFLRDVWPDIHNQFPDLKYYLAGREMPQWMRSLDVPNVIVLGEVENSRDFLASKAIMIVPLFSGSGIRVKIIEGMAAGKTIISTSIGAEGIRCTHLENILIADAPCEFFEMISICVTESALCAKIGKQARKLIGKEYNTLFLIQKLIAFYQQLSE
;
A
#
# COMPACT_ATOMS: atom_id res chain seq x y z
N MET A 1 -0.94 -24.61 7.78
CA MET A 1 -1.89 -23.72 8.49
C MET A 1 -3.09 -23.47 7.61
N ARG A 2 -4.23 -23.24 8.24
CA ARG A 2 -5.48 -22.79 7.60
C ARG A 2 -5.73 -21.33 7.95
N ILE A 3 -5.75 -20.45 6.94
CA ILE A 3 -5.71 -19.00 7.13
C ILE A 3 -6.95 -18.38 6.51
N LEU A 4 -7.68 -17.56 7.27
CA LEU A 4 -8.83 -16.78 6.80
C LEU A 4 -8.40 -15.33 6.56
N PHE A 5 -8.55 -14.83 5.34
CA PHE A 5 -8.36 -13.43 5.00
C PHE A 5 -9.70 -12.69 5.01
N LEU A 6 -9.79 -11.62 5.78
CA LEU A 6 -10.88 -10.65 5.73
C LEU A 6 -10.38 -9.39 5.01
N CYS A 7 -10.86 -9.17 3.80
CA CYS A 7 -10.38 -8.11 2.92
C CYS A 7 -11.40 -6.97 2.81
N ASN A 8 -10.94 -5.73 2.93
CA ASN A 8 -11.77 -4.52 2.79
C ASN A 8 -12.22 -4.25 1.35
N LYS A 9 -11.66 -4.95 0.39
CA LYS A 9 -12.04 -5.03 -1.03
C LYS A 9 -11.51 -6.32 -1.65
N SER A 10 -11.96 -6.68 -2.84
CA SER A 10 -11.48 -7.88 -3.51
C SER A 10 -9.97 -7.79 -3.80
N PRO A 11 -9.19 -8.86 -3.48
CA PRO A 11 -7.80 -8.98 -3.88
C PRO A 11 -7.63 -9.27 -5.38
N TRP A 12 -8.69 -9.71 -6.07
CA TRP A 12 -8.71 -9.97 -7.51
C TRP A 12 -9.64 -8.98 -8.23
N PRO A 13 -9.27 -8.44 -9.42
CA PRO A 13 -7.95 -8.57 -10.05
C PRO A 13 -6.90 -7.67 -9.38
N PRO A 14 -5.63 -8.09 -9.31
CA PRO A 14 -4.56 -7.35 -8.63
C PRO A 14 -4.03 -6.18 -9.48
N LYS A 15 -4.90 -5.18 -9.75
CA LYS A 15 -4.58 -4.03 -10.62
C LYS A 15 -4.14 -2.77 -9.87
N GLU A 16 -4.40 -2.70 -8.57
CA GLU A 16 -4.05 -1.57 -7.70
C GLU A 16 -3.14 -2.03 -6.57
N GLY A 17 -2.41 -1.10 -5.93
CA GLY A 17 -1.45 -1.42 -4.88
C GLY A 17 -2.02 -2.27 -3.74
N GLY A 18 -3.21 -1.95 -3.23
CA GLY A 18 -3.87 -2.74 -2.18
C GLY A 18 -4.20 -4.17 -2.61
N PRO A 19 -5.00 -4.38 -3.67
CA PRO A 19 -5.24 -5.72 -4.23
C PRO A 19 -3.97 -6.48 -4.58
N MET A 20 -2.96 -5.83 -5.16
CA MET A 20 -1.67 -6.46 -5.45
C MET A 20 -0.99 -6.96 -4.18
N ALA A 21 -0.99 -6.15 -3.11
CA ALA A 21 -0.36 -6.49 -1.84
C ALA A 21 -1.10 -7.64 -1.13
N MET A 22 -2.43 -7.65 -1.15
CA MET A 22 -3.24 -8.75 -0.61
C MET A 22 -3.02 -10.04 -1.41
N ASN A 23 -3.13 -9.95 -2.74
CA ASN A 23 -3.00 -11.11 -3.62
C ASN A 23 -1.61 -11.75 -3.53
N MET A 24 -0.55 -10.95 -3.40
CA MET A 24 0.82 -11.45 -3.22
C MET A 24 0.92 -12.39 -2.00
N LEU A 25 0.28 -12.03 -0.87
CA LEU A 25 0.30 -12.89 0.33
C LEU A 25 -0.58 -14.14 0.13
N ILE A 26 -1.78 -13.98 -0.42
CA ILE A 26 -2.72 -15.06 -0.68
C ILE A 26 -2.06 -16.10 -1.60
N GLU A 27 -1.52 -15.67 -2.73
CA GLU A 27 -0.83 -16.54 -3.69
C GLU A 27 0.43 -17.17 -3.10
N GLY A 28 1.23 -16.39 -2.36
CA GLY A 28 2.45 -16.86 -1.74
C GLY A 28 2.22 -17.90 -0.66
N LEU A 29 1.27 -17.68 0.25
CA LEU A 29 0.91 -18.64 1.31
C LEU A 29 0.30 -19.91 0.73
N SER A 30 -0.59 -19.79 -0.25
CA SER A 30 -1.16 -20.92 -0.95
C SER A 30 -0.09 -21.72 -1.70
N GLY A 31 0.84 -21.05 -2.38
CA GLY A 31 2.00 -21.68 -3.05
C GLY A 31 2.97 -22.36 -2.08
N ALA A 32 3.02 -21.92 -0.82
CA ALA A 32 3.78 -22.56 0.26
C ALA A 32 3.03 -23.74 0.92
N GLY A 33 1.87 -24.16 0.37
CA GLY A 33 1.10 -25.32 0.84
C GLY A 33 0.13 -25.02 1.99
N HIS A 34 -0.17 -23.73 2.28
CA HIS A 34 -1.17 -23.37 3.28
C HIS A 34 -2.56 -23.27 2.66
N GLN A 35 -3.58 -23.64 3.42
CA GLN A 35 -4.98 -23.47 3.02
C GLN A 35 -5.41 -22.03 3.27
N VAL A 36 -5.85 -21.35 2.22
CA VAL A 36 -6.30 -19.97 2.31
C VAL A 36 -7.80 -19.90 1.99
N LYS A 37 -8.55 -19.20 2.83
CA LYS A 37 -9.94 -18.80 2.59
C LYS A 37 -10.03 -17.29 2.56
N VAL A 38 -10.75 -16.72 1.60
CA VAL A 38 -10.89 -15.27 1.44
C VAL A 38 -12.34 -14.85 1.56
N LEU A 39 -12.64 -13.90 2.44
CA LEU A 39 -13.89 -13.15 2.47
C LEU A 39 -13.58 -11.68 2.15
N ALA A 40 -14.16 -11.15 1.10
CA ALA A 40 -13.88 -9.78 0.66
C ALA A 40 -15.15 -8.93 0.56
N VAL A 41 -15.02 -7.68 0.97
CA VAL A 41 -16.07 -6.67 0.75
C VAL A 41 -16.16 -6.36 -0.74
N ASN A 42 -17.38 -6.49 -1.30
CA ASN A 42 -17.74 -6.01 -2.60
C ASN A 42 -18.52 -4.70 -2.44
N SER A 43 -18.07 -3.63 -3.06
CA SER A 43 -18.70 -2.31 -2.88
C SER A 43 -18.98 -1.67 -4.22
N PHE A 44 -19.88 -0.70 -4.24
CA PHE A 44 -20.22 0.02 -5.47
C PHE A 44 -18.99 0.56 -6.24
N LYS A 45 -17.99 1.06 -5.52
CA LYS A 45 -16.76 1.61 -6.13
C LYS A 45 -15.84 0.51 -6.68
N TYR A 46 -15.80 -0.64 -6.01
CA TYR A 46 -14.93 -1.77 -6.34
C TYR A 46 -15.79 -3.01 -6.60
N ASN A 47 -16.82 -2.82 -7.44
CA ASN A 47 -17.75 -3.89 -7.78
C ASN A 47 -17.10 -4.86 -8.75
N ILE A 48 -17.05 -6.12 -8.36
CA ILE A 48 -16.53 -7.23 -9.15
C ILE A 48 -17.58 -8.31 -9.18
N SER A 49 -17.86 -8.81 -10.39
CA SER A 49 -18.71 -9.99 -10.54
C SER A 49 -17.93 -11.24 -10.11
N ALA A 50 -18.59 -12.17 -9.44
CA ALA A 50 -17.99 -13.46 -9.12
C ALA A 50 -17.51 -14.19 -10.39
N ASN A 51 -18.20 -13.98 -11.52
CA ASN A 51 -17.85 -14.56 -12.81
C ASN A 51 -16.56 -13.98 -13.42
N ASP A 52 -16.11 -12.81 -12.95
CA ASP A 52 -14.85 -12.19 -13.40
C ASP A 52 -13.62 -12.75 -12.66
N ILE A 53 -13.85 -13.58 -11.64
CA ILE A 53 -12.77 -14.24 -10.89
C ILE A 53 -12.51 -15.61 -11.53
N PRO A 54 -11.27 -15.90 -11.94
CA PRO A 54 -10.93 -17.21 -12.56
C PRO A 54 -11.28 -18.37 -11.65
N GLU A 55 -11.78 -19.46 -12.22
CA GLU A 55 -12.15 -20.67 -11.47
C GLU A 55 -10.98 -21.22 -10.65
N ALA A 56 -9.79 -21.27 -11.24
CA ALA A 56 -8.58 -21.69 -10.53
C ALA A 56 -8.26 -20.83 -9.29
N TYR A 57 -8.63 -19.54 -9.30
CA TYR A 57 -8.49 -18.68 -8.13
C TYR A 57 -9.56 -18.97 -7.08
N HIS A 58 -10.79 -19.28 -7.51
CA HIS A 58 -11.87 -19.73 -6.63
C HIS A 58 -11.54 -21.05 -5.94
N GLU A 59 -11.08 -22.04 -6.68
CA GLU A 59 -10.67 -23.35 -6.14
C GLU A 59 -9.55 -23.19 -5.11
N LYS A 60 -8.58 -22.36 -5.40
CA LYS A 60 -7.41 -22.12 -4.56
C LYS A 60 -7.72 -21.36 -3.27
N THR A 61 -8.61 -20.40 -3.31
CA THR A 61 -8.83 -19.44 -2.22
C THR A 61 -10.23 -19.54 -1.60
N GLY A 62 -11.14 -20.24 -2.27
CA GLY A 62 -12.56 -20.24 -1.89
C GLY A 62 -13.12 -18.83 -1.71
N ILE A 63 -12.67 -17.84 -2.50
CA ILE A 63 -13.05 -16.44 -2.34
C ILE A 63 -14.56 -16.24 -2.40
N GLU A 64 -15.06 -15.43 -1.48
CA GLU A 64 -16.44 -14.99 -1.45
C GLU A 64 -16.50 -13.47 -1.37
N LEU A 65 -17.31 -12.89 -2.26
CA LEU A 65 -17.58 -11.46 -2.31
C LEU A 65 -18.90 -11.18 -1.57
N ILE A 66 -18.84 -10.26 -0.60
CA ILE A 66 -20.01 -9.87 0.17
C ILE A 66 -20.32 -8.40 -0.09
N ASP A 67 -21.50 -8.10 -0.60
CA ASP A 67 -21.91 -6.74 -0.90
C ASP A 67 -22.07 -5.91 0.36
N VAL A 68 -21.37 -4.77 0.40
CA VAL A 68 -21.43 -3.79 1.49
C VAL A 68 -21.58 -2.39 0.89
N ASP A 69 -22.59 -1.66 1.33
CA ASP A 69 -22.84 -0.28 0.91
C ASP A 69 -21.88 0.70 1.61
N LEU A 70 -20.77 1.03 0.94
CA LEU A 70 -19.78 1.99 1.43
C LEU A 70 -20.03 3.43 0.96
N ARG A 71 -21.17 3.74 0.38
CA ARG A 71 -21.50 5.11 -0.07
C ARG A 71 -21.55 6.06 1.11
N LEU A 72 -21.12 7.29 0.87
CA LEU A 72 -21.23 8.36 1.84
C LEU A 72 -22.72 8.74 1.99
N LYS A 73 -23.25 8.64 3.22
CA LYS A 73 -24.61 9.04 3.54
C LYS A 73 -24.54 10.34 4.34
N PRO A 74 -24.96 11.48 3.77
CA PRO A 74 -24.80 12.78 4.42
C PRO A 74 -25.48 12.86 5.81
N LEU A 75 -26.64 12.23 5.97
CA LEU A 75 -27.33 12.18 7.26
C LEU A 75 -26.54 11.37 8.29
N ASP A 76 -26.03 10.19 7.91
CA ASP A 76 -25.22 9.38 8.82
C ASP A 76 -23.91 10.09 9.20
N ALA A 77 -23.30 10.81 8.25
CA ALA A 77 -22.11 11.63 8.50
C ALA A 77 -22.41 12.79 9.46
N PHE A 78 -23.58 13.43 9.32
CA PHE A 78 -24.03 14.50 10.21
C PHE A 78 -24.29 13.96 11.64
N PHE A 79 -25.05 12.87 11.79
CA PHE A 79 -25.29 12.27 13.10
C PHE A 79 -24.03 11.74 13.76
N ASN A 80 -23.07 11.26 12.97
CA ASN A 80 -21.78 10.81 13.48
C ASN A 80 -20.96 11.95 14.13
N LEU A 81 -21.26 13.22 13.80
CA LEU A 81 -20.64 14.37 14.48
C LEU A 81 -20.90 14.38 15.99
N PHE A 82 -21.97 13.76 16.43
CA PHE A 82 -22.39 13.73 17.85
C PHE A 82 -21.95 12.42 18.54
N THR A 83 -21.20 11.56 17.86
CA THR A 83 -20.67 10.30 18.41
C THR A 83 -19.15 10.33 18.49
N SER A 84 -18.56 9.45 19.29
CA SER A 84 -17.10 9.21 19.34
C SER A 84 -16.64 8.16 18.31
N GLU A 85 -17.56 7.55 17.54
CA GLU A 85 -17.26 6.51 16.57
C GLU A 85 -16.58 7.08 15.33
N SER A 86 -15.63 6.34 14.75
CA SER A 86 -15.06 6.69 13.47
C SER A 86 -16.03 6.41 12.32
N TYR A 87 -16.46 7.45 11.61
CA TYR A 87 -17.33 7.30 10.44
C TYR A 87 -16.69 6.45 9.33
N HIS A 88 -15.38 6.54 9.17
CA HIS A 88 -14.64 5.74 8.19
C HIS A 88 -14.78 4.25 8.45
N VAL A 89 -14.65 3.84 9.70
CA VAL A 89 -14.75 2.45 10.14
C VAL A 89 -16.20 1.97 10.15
N LYS A 90 -17.12 2.80 10.63
CA LYS A 90 -18.54 2.48 10.75
C LYS A 90 -19.16 2.00 9.44
N ARG A 91 -18.76 2.55 8.32
CA ARG A 91 -19.25 2.17 6.98
C ARG A 91 -18.95 0.72 6.61
N PHE A 92 -17.87 0.15 7.15
CA PHE A 92 -17.48 -1.24 6.90
C PHE A 92 -18.23 -2.25 7.80
N ILE A 93 -18.98 -1.79 8.79
CA ILE A 93 -19.75 -2.67 9.67
C ILE A 93 -21.01 -3.14 8.94
N SER A 94 -21.03 -4.42 8.55
CA SER A 94 -22.13 -5.06 7.82
C SER A 94 -22.64 -6.29 8.56
N LYS A 95 -23.98 -6.40 8.69
CA LYS A 95 -24.63 -7.58 9.28
C LYS A 95 -24.43 -8.82 8.40
N SER A 96 -24.50 -8.68 7.08
CA SER A 96 -24.30 -9.77 6.12
C SER A 96 -22.85 -10.28 6.19
N PHE A 97 -21.86 -9.39 6.21
CA PHE A 97 -20.46 -9.76 6.33
C PHE A 97 -20.19 -10.47 7.66
N ARG A 98 -20.70 -9.94 8.79
CA ARG A 98 -20.59 -10.58 10.11
C ARG A 98 -21.21 -11.99 10.12
N LYS A 99 -22.43 -12.15 9.57
CA LYS A 99 -23.09 -13.46 9.48
C LYS A 99 -22.24 -14.46 8.68
N ARG A 100 -21.60 -13.98 7.59
CA ARG A 100 -20.75 -14.86 6.77
C ARG A 100 -19.46 -15.25 7.50
N ILE A 101 -18.81 -14.31 8.21
CA ILE A 101 -17.67 -14.63 9.08
C ILE A 101 -18.04 -15.77 10.05
N VAL A 102 -19.14 -15.65 10.77
CA VAL A 102 -19.57 -16.68 11.73
C VAL A 102 -19.76 -18.03 11.04
N ALA A 103 -20.46 -18.06 9.91
CA ALA A 103 -20.68 -19.29 9.16
C ALA A 103 -19.38 -19.96 8.69
N VAL A 104 -18.40 -19.16 8.25
CA VAL A 104 -17.09 -19.68 7.83
C VAL A 104 -16.27 -20.18 9.03
N LEU A 105 -16.27 -19.47 10.16
CA LEU A 105 -15.57 -19.92 11.36
C LEU A 105 -16.19 -21.20 11.96
N GLN A 106 -17.50 -21.42 11.80
CA GLN A 106 -18.20 -22.63 12.22
C GLN A 106 -18.00 -23.81 11.26
N SER A 107 -17.60 -23.57 10.01
CA SER A 107 -17.35 -24.64 9.02
C SER A 107 -16.01 -25.35 9.17
N GLY A 108 -15.16 -24.89 10.06
CA GLY A 108 -13.86 -25.50 10.35
C GLY A 108 -12.92 -24.59 11.11
N GLU A 109 -11.90 -25.18 11.70
CA GLU A 109 -10.91 -24.46 12.49
C GLU A 109 -9.92 -23.71 11.59
N PHE A 110 -9.54 -22.51 12.01
CA PHE A 110 -8.51 -21.68 11.40
C PHE A 110 -7.38 -21.45 12.42
N ASP A 111 -6.14 -21.46 11.95
CA ASP A 111 -4.98 -21.13 12.78
C ASP A 111 -4.82 -19.62 12.90
N VAL A 112 -5.10 -18.88 11.80
CA VAL A 112 -4.95 -17.43 11.71
C VAL A 112 -6.15 -16.81 10.99
N VAL A 113 -6.62 -15.69 11.52
CA VAL A 113 -7.52 -14.77 10.82
C VAL A 113 -6.75 -13.49 10.54
N GLN A 114 -6.43 -13.22 9.27
CA GLN A 114 -5.76 -12.01 8.84
C GLN A 114 -6.76 -10.95 8.42
N LEU A 115 -6.66 -9.78 9.06
CA LEU A 115 -7.45 -8.59 8.76
C LEU A 115 -6.66 -7.71 7.79
N GLU A 116 -7.13 -7.57 6.57
CA GLU A 116 -6.52 -6.69 5.58
C GLU A 116 -7.06 -5.27 5.75
N THR A 117 -6.27 -4.44 6.37
CA THR A 117 -6.51 -3.07 6.81
C THR A 117 -7.31 -2.93 8.13
N LEU A 118 -7.15 -1.76 8.75
CA LEU A 118 -7.85 -1.33 9.96
C LEU A 118 -9.38 -1.47 9.86
N PHE A 119 -9.94 -1.33 8.65
CA PHE A 119 -11.39 -1.36 8.42
C PHE A 119 -12.03 -2.72 8.66
N MET A 120 -11.24 -3.79 8.82
CA MET A 120 -11.73 -5.12 9.20
C MET A 120 -11.70 -5.36 10.71
N CYS A 121 -11.08 -4.49 11.51
CA CYS A 121 -10.99 -4.62 12.96
C CYS A 121 -12.36 -4.63 13.70
N PRO A 122 -13.45 -4.00 13.21
CA PRO A 122 -14.77 -4.12 13.86
C PRO A 122 -15.29 -5.56 14.00
N TYR A 123 -14.67 -6.52 13.31
CA TYR A 123 -15.05 -7.92 13.37
C TYR A 123 -14.25 -8.74 14.40
N ILE A 124 -13.25 -8.15 15.08
CA ILE A 124 -12.41 -8.84 16.08
C ILE A 124 -13.26 -9.51 17.16
N SER A 125 -14.20 -8.81 17.76
CA SER A 125 -15.11 -9.36 18.78
C SER A 125 -15.92 -10.55 18.28
N THR A 126 -16.36 -10.52 17.02
CA THR A 126 -17.06 -11.64 16.38
C THR A 126 -16.12 -12.84 16.20
N ILE A 127 -14.90 -12.61 15.76
CA ILE A 127 -13.90 -13.68 15.57
C ILE A 127 -13.56 -14.32 16.91
N ARG A 128 -13.24 -13.54 17.92
CA ARG A 128 -12.89 -14.01 19.28
C ARG A 128 -14.02 -14.85 19.91
N LYS A 129 -15.29 -14.52 19.61
CA LYS A 129 -16.46 -15.26 20.11
C LYS A 129 -16.61 -16.64 19.45
N HIS A 130 -16.17 -16.82 18.23
CA HIS A 130 -16.46 -18.01 17.41
C HIS A 130 -15.21 -18.79 16.99
N SER A 131 -14.00 -18.35 17.37
CA SER A 131 -12.76 -19.02 17.01
C SER A 131 -11.64 -18.70 18.01
N THR A 132 -10.72 -19.64 18.17
CA THR A 132 -9.45 -19.51 18.91
C THR A 132 -8.29 -19.10 18.02
N ALA A 133 -8.54 -18.87 16.74
CA ALA A 133 -7.54 -18.44 15.77
C ALA A 133 -6.80 -17.17 16.19
N ARG A 134 -5.53 -17.09 15.89
CA ARG A 134 -4.75 -15.86 16.09
C ARG A 134 -5.23 -14.78 15.13
N ILE A 135 -5.45 -13.59 15.63
CA ILE A 135 -5.88 -12.45 14.82
C ILE A 135 -4.67 -11.61 14.48
N VAL A 136 -4.42 -11.43 13.20
CA VAL A 136 -3.32 -10.61 12.69
C VAL A 136 -3.87 -9.45 11.88
N LEU A 137 -3.53 -8.23 12.26
CA LEU A 137 -3.80 -7.04 11.47
C LEU A 137 -2.67 -6.80 10.49
N ARG A 138 -2.96 -6.77 9.20
CA ARG A 138 -2.06 -6.18 8.21
C ARG A 138 -2.40 -4.71 8.02
N ALA A 139 -1.59 -3.85 8.62
CA ALA A 139 -1.72 -2.41 8.51
C ALA A 139 -1.08 -1.93 7.20
N HIS A 140 -1.91 -1.53 6.23
CA HIS A 140 -1.44 -1.01 4.95
C HIS A 140 -0.85 0.40 5.08
N ASN A 141 -1.30 1.15 6.07
CA ASN A 141 -0.86 2.49 6.44
C ASN A 141 -1.19 2.72 7.93
N ILE A 142 -0.68 3.79 8.48
CA ILE A 142 -1.25 4.43 9.67
C ILE A 142 -2.39 5.32 9.17
N GLU A 143 -3.63 4.83 9.26
CA GLU A 143 -4.77 5.40 8.55
C GLU A 143 -5.11 6.83 9.01
N HIS A 144 -5.01 7.12 10.30
CA HIS A 144 -5.32 8.47 10.80
C HIS A 144 -4.33 9.52 10.32
N LEU A 145 -3.04 9.20 10.13
CA LEU A 145 -2.03 10.15 9.63
C LEU A 145 -2.34 10.62 8.21
N ILE A 146 -2.96 9.77 7.38
CA ILE A 146 -3.41 10.15 6.04
C ILE A 146 -4.45 11.27 6.16
N TRP A 147 -5.41 11.12 7.07
CA TRP A 147 -6.48 12.10 7.26
C TRP A 147 -6.00 13.37 7.96
N GLU A 148 -5.00 13.29 8.83
CA GLU A 148 -4.33 14.46 9.41
C GLU A 148 -3.63 15.29 8.31
N ARG A 149 -2.84 14.66 7.43
CA ARG A 149 -2.21 15.33 6.26
C ARG A 149 -3.25 16.00 5.36
N ILE A 150 -4.35 15.29 5.03
CA ILE A 150 -5.46 15.87 4.23
C ILE A 150 -6.08 17.08 4.94
N ALA A 151 -6.24 17.02 6.27
CA ALA A 151 -6.79 18.14 7.03
C ALA A 151 -5.85 19.35 7.02
N GLU A 152 -4.54 19.15 7.08
CA GLU A 152 -3.53 20.21 7.01
C GLU A 152 -3.57 20.94 5.67
N GLU A 153 -3.66 20.20 4.57
CA GLU A 153 -3.71 20.74 3.21
C GLU A 153 -5.07 21.38 2.86
N THR A 154 -6.12 21.11 3.65
CA THR A 154 -7.46 21.62 3.38
C THR A 154 -7.56 23.12 3.69
N LYS A 155 -7.80 23.95 2.67
CA LYS A 155 -7.90 25.42 2.77
C LYS A 155 -9.22 25.89 3.40
N ASN A 156 -10.34 25.21 3.11
CA ASN A 156 -11.66 25.60 3.62
C ASN A 156 -11.77 25.30 5.12
N PRO A 157 -12.05 26.28 6.01
CA PRO A 157 -11.99 26.10 7.45
C PRO A 157 -13.03 25.12 7.99
N LEU A 158 -14.24 25.09 7.44
CA LEU A 158 -15.29 24.14 7.86
C LEU A 158 -14.92 22.70 7.46
N LYS A 159 -14.44 22.53 6.23
CA LYS A 159 -13.97 21.23 5.75
C LYS A 159 -12.73 20.78 6.55
N LYS A 160 -11.81 21.69 6.84
CA LYS A 160 -10.62 21.39 7.66
C LYS A 160 -11.00 20.94 9.06
N TRP A 161 -11.92 21.63 9.73
CA TRP A 161 -12.44 21.24 11.02
C TRP A 161 -13.07 19.84 10.99
N TYR A 162 -13.93 19.58 9.99
CA TYR A 162 -14.57 18.28 9.83
C TYR A 162 -13.54 17.16 9.59
N THR A 163 -12.57 17.38 8.71
CA THR A 163 -11.53 16.39 8.39
C THR A 163 -10.63 16.11 9.60
N ARG A 164 -10.29 17.14 10.41
CA ARG A 164 -9.56 16.94 11.68
C ARG A 164 -10.35 16.09 12.67
N ARG A 165 -11.66 16.29 12.75
CA ARG A 165 -12.50 15.45 13.60
C ARG A 165 -12.51 13.99 13.11
N LEU A 166 -12.63 13.76 11.81
CA LEU A 166 -12.55 12.41 11.24
C LEU A 166 -11.20 11.74 11.54
N ALA A 167 -10.10 12.46 11.38
CA ALA A 167 -8.76 11.98 11.70
C ALA A 167 -8.67 11.59 13.20
N ARG A 168 -9.14 12.48 14.10
CA ARG A 168 -9.10 12.21 15.54
C ARG A 168 -9.91 10.97 15.95
N THR A 169 -11.13 10.81 15.44
CA THR A 169 -11.95 9.62 15.78
C THR A 169 -11.39 8.34 15.18
N LEU A 170 -10.73 8.45 14.01
CA LEU A 170 -10.03 7.33 13.39
C LEU A 170 -8.78 6.95 14.20
N ARG A 171 -8.01 7.93 14.68
CA ARG A 171 -6.84 7.73 15.54
C ARG A 171 -7.20 6.95 16.80
N ILE A 172 -8.23 7.41 17.54
CA ILE A 172 -8.69 6.73 18.76
C ILE A 172 -9.07 5.27 18.46
N PHE A 173 -9.80 5.04 17.35
CA PHE A 173 -10.15 3.67 16.95
C PHE A 173 -8.92 2.83 16.58
N GLU A 174 -7.99 3.38 15.80
CA GLU A 174 -6.79 2.68 15.34
C GLU A 174 -5.90 2.29 16.52
N GLU A 175 -5.58 3.25 17.40
CA GLU A 175 -4.78 3.03 18.60
C GLU A 175 -5.40 1.99 19.55
N THR A 176 -6.74 1.92 19.62
CA THR A 176 -7.44 0.90 20.43
C THR A 176 -7.45 -0.46 19.73
N ALA A 177 -7.80 -0.49 18.45
CA ALA A 177 -7.99 -1.74 17.71
C ALA A 177 -6.70 -2.55 17.52
N VAL A 178 -5.54 -1.88 17.42
CA VAL A 178 -4.24 -2.55 17.30
C VAL A 178 -3.84 -3.32 18.55
N LEU A 179 -4.43 -3.02 19.71
CA LEU A 179 -4.17 -3.71 20.96
C LEU A 179 -5.02 -4.98 21.12
N ASP A 180 -6.11 -5.10 20.36
CA ASP A 180 -7.03 -6.24 20.42
C ASP A 180 -6.63 -7.41 19.51
N VAL A 181 -5.51 -7.28 18.75
CA VAL A 181 -4.99 -8.34 17.88
C VAL A 181 -3.81 -9.07 18.53
N ASP A 182 -3.46 -10.26 18.02
CA ASP A 182 -2.32 -11.03 18.49
C ASP A 182 -1.01 -10.58 17.80
N GLY A 183 -1.12 -10.04 16.57
CA GLY A 183 0.02 -9.57 15.82
C GLY A 183 -0.32 -8.49 14.83
N ILE A 184 0.67 -7.65 14.53
CA ILE A 184 0.59 -6.55 13.56
C ILE A 184 1.67 -6.74 12.50
N VAL A 185 1.25 -6.67 11.25
CA VAL A 185 2.11 -6.74 10.07
C VAL A 185 2.02 -5.40 9.35
N ALA A 186 2.94 -4.49 9.59
CA ALA A 186 3.01 -3.21 8.91
C ALA A 186 3.68 -3.35 7.53
N ILE A 187 3.36 -2.47 6.58
CA ILE A 187 3.97 -2.51 5.24
C ILE A 187 5.34 -1.85 5.22
N THR A 188 5.57 -0.83 6.06
CA THR A 188 6.85 -0.13 6.12
C THR A 188 7.52 -0.30 7.48
N PRO A 189 8.87 -0.17 7.55
CA PRO A 189 9.58 -0.16 8.83
C PRO A 189 9.11 0.97 9.76
N ASN A 190 8.84 2.16 9.20
CA ASN A 190 8.39 3.32 9.97
C ASN A 190 7.01 3.06 10.61
N ASP A 191 6.08 2.44 9.85
CA ASP A 191 4.79 2.06 10.40
C ASP A 191 4.92 0.98 11.48
N ALA A 192 5.83 0.03 11.29
CA ALA A 192 6.10 -1.00 12.30
C ALA A 192 6.66 -0.38 13.60
N GLU A 193 7.58 0.57 13.49
CA GLU A 193 8.13 1.30 14.64
C GLU A 193 7.04 2.09 15.40
N TYR A 194 6.13 2.74 14.66
CA TYR A 194 4.98 3.43 15.23
C TYR A 194 4.10 2.49 16.04
N PHE A 195 3.68 1.36 15.45
CA PHE A 195 2.83 0.39 16.15
C PHE A 195 3.55 -0.29 17.32
N ASP A 196 4.84 -0.58 17.20
CA ASP A 196 5.64 -1.14 18.30
C ASP A 196 5.77 -0.13 19.46
N GLY A 197 5.91 1.15 19.15
CA GLY A 197 5.87 2.25 20.11
C GLY A 197 4.55 2.30 20.88
N LEU A 198 3.41 2.22 20.20
CA LEU A 198 2.07 2.16 20.84
C LEU A 198 1.93 0.97 21.77
N VAL A 199 2.31 -0.22 21.30
CA VAL A 199 2.23 -1.46 22.08
C VAL A 199 3.11 -1.41 23.33
N ARG A 200 4.29 -0.73 23.27
CA ARG A 200 5.19 -0.57 24.41
C ARG A 200 4.71 0.48 25.41
N GLN A 201 4.14 1.60 24.94
CA GLN A 201 3.63 2.67 25.80
C GLN A 201 2.51 2.19 26.72
N GLU A 202 1.57 1.40 26.20
CA GLU A 202 0.54 0.82 27.04
C GLU A 202 1.06 -0.12 28.11
N LYS A 203 2.15 -0.86 27.87
CA LYS A 203 2.78 -1.66 28.94
C LYS A 203 3.23 -0.82 30.14
N LEU A 204 3.60 0.44 29.91
CA LEU A 204 4.03 1.36 30.96
C LEU A 204 2.85 2.04 31.68
N GLU A 205 1.71 2.23 30.97
CA GLU A 205 0.54 2.92 31.52
C GLU A 205 -0.43 1.98 32.26
N ILE A 206 -0.53 0.70 31.89
CA ILE A 206 -1.37 -0.29 32.59
C ILE A 206 -0.95 -0.48 34.06
N GLY A 207 0.25 -0.04 34.45
CA GLY A 207 0.68 -0.03 35.85
C GLY A 207 -0.02 0.99 36.76
N ASN A 208 -0.66 2.04 36.23
CA ASN A 208 -1.09 3.18 37.07
C ASN A 208 -2.41 3.89 36.75
N TRP A 209 -3.22 3.49 35.78
CA TRP A 209 -4.44 4.25 35.44
C TRP A 209 -5.70 3.39 35.30
N LYS A 210 -6.70 3.70 36.15
CA LYS A 210 -8.10 3.28 35.96
C LYS A 210 -8.73 4.21 34.93
N PHE A 211 -8.98 3.73 33.71
CA PHE A 211 -9.78 4.45 32.74
C PHE A 211 -11.28 4.26 33.02
N GLU A 212 -11.95 5.31 33.47
CA GLU A 212 -13.40 5.45 33.40
C GLU A 212 -13.80 5.98 32.00
N PHE A 213 -13.96 5.09 31.03
CA PHE A 213 -14.77 5.37 29.85
C PHE A 213 -15.79 4.24 29.67
N PRO A 214 -17.08 4.57 29.52
CA PRO A 214 -18.12 3.57 29.30
C PRO A 214 -18.14 3.11 27.87
N ILE A 215 -17.16 2.30 27.46
CA ILE A 215 -17.33 1.40 26.32
C ILE A 215 -17.78 0.08 26.92
N SER A 216 -19.10 -0.03 27.05
CA SER A 216 -19.77 -1.19 27.58
C SER A 216 -19.33 -2.46 26.83
N ASN A 217 -18.79 -3.42 27.61
CA ASN A 217 -18.58 -4.83 27.28
C ASN A 217 -17.23 -5.25 26.64
N PHE A 218 -16.13 -4.55 26.82
CA PHE A 218 -14.82 -5.16 26.60
C PHE A 218 -14.23 -5.66 27.93
N GLN A 219 -14.37 -6.96 28.17
CA GLN A 219 -13.53 -7.67 29.14
C GLN A 219 -12.18 -7.95 28.45
N PHE A 220 -11.12 -7.30 28.88
CA PHE A 220 -9.77 -7.61 28.44
C PHE A 220 -9.35 -8.96 29.05
N PRO A 221 -9.17 -10.04 28.27
CA PRO A 221 -8.33 -11.13 28.72
C PRO A 221 -6.91 -10.58 28.87
N THR A 222 -6.12 -11.17 29.76
CA THR A 222 -4.67 -10.91 29.89
C THR A 222 -3.96 -11.24 28.57
N LEU A 223 -4.06 -10.36 27.59
CA LEU A 223 -3.46 -10.55 26.27
C LEU A 223 -1.96 -10.27 26.36
N LYS A 224 -1.16 -11.23 25.93
CA LYS A 224 0.22 -10.96 25.53
C LYS A 224 0.16 -9.77 24.57
N SER A 225 0.98 -8.74 24.80
CA SER A 225 1.03 -7.58 23.90
C SER A 225 1.24 -8.02 22.45
N PRO A 226 0.56 -7.42 21.46
CA PRO A 226 0.74 -7.75 20.08
C PRO A 226 2.20 -7.76 19.65
N ARG A 227 2.60 -8.74 18.86
CA ARG A 227 3.92 -8.70 18.23
C ARG A 227 3.84 -7.90 16.94
N VAL A 228 4.86 -7.11 16.65
CA VAL A 228 4.89 -6.25 15.46
C VAL A 228 6.04 -6.65 14.56
N ILE A 229 5.77 -6.79 13.27
CA ILE A 229 6.78 -6.92 12.22
C ILE A 229 6.48 -5.99 11.06
N ASP A 230 7.50 -5.62 10.30
CA ASP A 230 7.34 -5.07 8.96
C ASP A 230 7.35 -6.16 7.90
N LEU A 231 6.48 -6.04 6.92
CA LEU A 231 6.42 -6.92 5.75
C LEU A 231 6.00 -6.10 4.52
N PRO A 232 6.96 -5.60 3.74
CA PRO A 232 6.66 -4.76 2.60
C PRO A 232 5.92 -5.49 1.48
N PHE A 233 5.48 -4.74 0.48
CA PHE A 233 5.06 -5.34 -0.79
C PHE A 233 6.24 -6.07 -1.41
N GLY A 234 6.03 -7.33 -1.77
CA GLY A 234 7.03 -8.15 -2.44
C GLY A 234 6.68 -8.40 -3.90
N LEU A 235 7.68 -8.73 -4.67
CA LEU A 235 7.55 -9.20 -6.04
C LEU A 235 8.48 -10.39 -6.29
N ASN A 236 8.26 -11.09 -7.41
CA ASN A 236 9.21 -12.10 -7.87
C ASN A 236 10.33 -11.42 -8.67
N PRO A 237 11.55 -11.27 -8.14
CA PRO A 237 12.64 -10.60 -8.87
C PRO A 237 12.98 -11.30 -10.17
N GLY A 238 12.80 -12.63 -10.25
CA GLY A 238 13.02 -13.42 -11.46
C GLY A 238 12.19 -12.97 -12.66
N SER A 239 11.00 -12.42 -12.42
CA SER A 239 10.14 -11.90 -13.48
C SER A 239 10.64 -10.61 -14.13
N TYR A 240 11.68 -10.00 -13.56
CA TYR A 240 12.31 -8.75 -14.04
C TYR A 240 13.75 -9.00 -14.54
N LEU A 241 14.20 -10.27 -14.52
CA LEU A 241 15.47 -10.67 -15.15
C LEU A 241 15.21 -10.94 -16.64
N ASN A 242 16.21 -10.57 -17.47
CA ASN A 242 16.15 -10.85 -18.92
C ASN A 242 14.90 -10.31 -19.63
N LEU A 243 14.47 -9.11 -19.25
CA LEU A 243 13.39 -8.43 -19.96
C LEU A 243 13.81 -8.20 -21.42
N PRO A 244 12.91 -8.45 -22.39
CA PRO A 244 13.24 -8.37 -23.81
C PRO A 244 13.37 -6.92 -24.30
N GLY A 245 14.15 -6.72 -25.35
CA GLY A 245 14.24 -5.48 -26.11
C GLY A 245 15.50 -4.67 -25.88
N PRO A 246 15.82 -3.77 -26.82
CA PRO A 246 16.95 -2.86 -26.70
C PRO A 246 16.66 -1.76 -25.68
N LEU A 247 17.68 -1.43 -24.85
CA LEU A 247 17.63 -0.31 -23.94
C LEU A 247 17.93 0.99 -24.70
N GLU A 248 17.00 1.94 -24.67
CA GLU A 248 17.24 3.31 -25.11
C GLU A 248 17.98 4.07 -24.02
N PHE A 249 19.22 4.45 -24.29
CA PHE A 249 20.04 5.23 -23.38
C PHE A 249 20.72 6.39 -24.12
N PRO A 250 20.66 7.61 -23.57
CA PRO A 250 19.88 8.02 -22.40
C PRO A 250 18.38 8.19 -22.72
N SER A 251 17.53 7.88 -21.77
CA SER A 251 16.09 8.15 -21.84
C SER A 251 15.51 8.33 -20.45
N LEU A 252 14.59 9.29 -20.28
CA LEU A 252 13.81 9.48 -19.07
C LEU A 252 12.42 8.93 -19.25
N PHE A 253 11.79 8.44 -18.16
CA PHE A 253 10.40 8.02 -18.22
C PHE A 253 9.69 8.13 -16.88
N SER A 254 8.36 8.32 -16.95
CA SER A 254 7.43 8.14 -15.83
C SER A 254 6.39 7.10 -16.18
N LEU A 255 6.10 6.20 -15.23
CA LEU A 255 5.13 5.14 -15.38
C LEU A 255 4.17 5.12 -14.17
N GLY A 256 2.86 4.91 -14.41
CA GLY A 256 1.88 4.75 -13.32
C GLY A 256 0.43 4.99 -13.71
N SER A 257 -0.47 4.99 -12.72
CA SER A 257 -1.87 5.40 -12.92
C SER A 257 -1.94 6.92 -12.97
N MET A 258 -2.33 7.46 -14.13
CA MET A 258 -2.28 8.91 -14.37
C MET A 258 -3.56 9.63 -13.90
N ASN A 259 -4.59 8.90 -13.45
CA ASN A 259 -5.73 9.45 -12.72
C ASN A 259 -5.40 9.79 -11.24
N TRP A 260 -4.28 9.30 -10.71
CA TRP A 260 -3.85 9.61 -9.36
C TRP A 260 -3.21 11.00 -9.30
N ILE A 261 -3.84 11.89 -8.53
CA ILE A 261 -3.49 13.33 -8.50
C ILE A 261 -2.00 13.56 -8.17
N PRO A 262 -1.38 12.89 -7.18
CA PRO A 262 0.04 13.09 -6.91
C PRO A 262 0.96 12.79 -8.11
N ASN A 263 0.62 11.83 -8.96
CA ASN A 263 1.38 11.61 -10.20
C ASN A 263 1.23 12.79 -11.17
N GLN A 264 0.00 13.33 -11.30
CA GLN A 264 -0.25 14.46 -12.17
C GLN A 264 0.48 15.73 -11.70
N ASP A 265 0.44 15.99 -10.40
CA ASP A 265 1.07 17.18 -9.81
C ASP A 265 2.60 17.10 -9.92
N GLY A 266 3.17 15.93 -9.67
CA GLY A 266 4.60 15.70 -9.86
C GLY A 266 5.05 15.88 -11.31
N ILE A 267 4.30 15.33 -12.28
CA ILE A 267 4.62 15.47 -13.70
C ILE A 267 4.48 16.94 -14.13
N ARG A 268 3.44 17.67 -13.69
CA ARG A 268 3.30 19.12 -13.97
C ARG A 268 4.48 19.92 -13.44
N TRP A 269 4.86 19.63 -12.20
CA TRP A 269 6.00 20.28 -11.57
C TRP A 269 7.29 19.97 -12.35
N PHE A 270 7.54 18.71 -12.70
CA PHE A 270 8.74 18.33 -13.44
C PHE A 270 8.83 19.01 -14.81
N LEU A 271 7.72 19.04 -15.55
CA LEU A 271 7.64 19.68 -16.86
C LEU A 271 7.81 21.21 -16.80
N ARG A 272 7.36 21.85 -15.70
CA ARG A 272 7.46 23.30 -15.54
C ARG A 272 8.82 23.74 -15.02
N ASP A 273 9.34 23.03 -14.00
CA ASP A 273 10.45 23.53 -13.17
C ASP A 273 11.78 22.81 -13.42
N VAL A 274 11.79 21.65 -14.09
CA VAL A 274 13.00 20.83 -14.33
C VAL A 274 13.28 20.63 -15.80
N TRP A 275 12.25 20.22 -16.57
CA TRP A 275 12.42 19.79 -17.96
C TRP A 275 12.99 20.88 -18.89
N PRO A 276 12.64 22.17 -18.78
CA PRO A 276 13.19 23.20 -19.65
C PRO A 276 14.72 23.28 -19.59
N ASP A 277 15.30 23.23 -18.39
CA ASP A 277 16.75 23.29 -18.21
C ASP A 277 17.43 22.00 -18.70
N ILE A 278 16.81 20.86 -18.46
CA ILE A 278 17.28 19.55 -18.98
C ILE A 278 17.28 19.53 -20.50
N HIS A 279 16.19 19.96 -21.13
CA HIS A 279 16.08 19.99 -22.59
C HIS A 279 17.07 20.98 -23.23
N ASN A 280 17.33 22.10 -22.59
CA ASN A 280 18.34 23.06 -23.02
C ASN A 280 19.74 22.45 -23.03
N GLN A 281 20.11 21.71 -22.00
CA GLN A 281 21.43 21.10 -21.88
C GLN A 281 21.57 19.82 -22.72
N PHE A 282 20.49 19.06 -22.87
CA PHE A 282 20.46 17.78 -23.57
C PHE A 282 19.31 17.77 -24.62
N PRO A 283 19.48 18.47 -25.75
CA PRO A 283 18.38 18.65 -26.72
C PRO A 283 17.84 17.37 -27.36
N ASP A 284 18.64 16.31 -27.39
CA ASP A 284 18.25 14.99 -27.95
C ASP A 284 17.63 14.05 -26.90
N LEU A 285 17.68 14.40 -25.62
CA LEU A 285 17.13 13.58 -24.55
C LEU A 285 15.59 13.53 -24.65
N LYS A 286 15.03 12.33 -24.51
CA LYS A 286 13.59 12.12 -24.56
C LYS A 286 13.03 11.79 -23.19
N TYR A 287 11.86 12.33 -22.88
CA TYR A 287 11.09 12.00 -21.68
C TYR A 287 9.77 11.34 -22.06
N TYR A 288 9.55 10.11 -21.60
CA TYR A 288 8.40 9.29 -21.92
C TYR A 288 7.38 9.29 -20.78
N LEU A 289 6.12 9.57 -21.11
CA LEU A 289 4.99 9.48 -20.19
C LEU A 289 4.12 8.29 -20.57
N ALA A 290 4.07 7.29 -19.69
CA ALA A 290 3.28 6.09 -19.88
C ALA A 290 2.39 5.79 -18.67
N GLY A 291 1.16 5.32 -18.90
CA GLY A 291 0.29 4.90 -17.81
C GLY A 291 -1.19 4.92 -18.16
N ARG A 292 -1.95 4.26 -17.27
CA ARG A 292 -3.41 4.13 -17.40
C ARG A 292 -4.15 5.40 -17.04
N GLU A 293 -5.35 5.54 -17.59
CA GLU A 293 -6.29 6.61 -17.23
C GLU A 293 -5.69 8.01 -17.33
N MET A 294 -4.93 8.23 -18.41
CA MET A 294 -4.24 9.48 -18.66
C MET A 294 -5.24 10.62 -18.92
N PRO A 295 -5.18 11.74 -18.17
CA PRO A 295 -6.10 12.84 -18.34
C PRO A 295 -5.85 13.60 -19.65
N GLN A 296 -6.87 14.30 -20.15
CA GLN A 296 -6.82 15.00 -21.44
C GLN A 296 -5.66 16.02 -21.52
N TRP A 297 -5.40 16.79 -20.43
CA TRP A 297 -4.30 17.76 -20.43
C TRP A 297 -2.93 17.13 -20.69
N MET A 298 -2.73 15.89 -20.23
CA MET A 298 -1.47 15.18 -20.42
C MET A 298 -1.39 14.57 -21.83
N ARG A 299 -2.52 14.11 -22.36
CA ARG A 299 -2.59 13.59 -23.76
C ARG A 299 -2.34 14.67 -24.79
N SER A 300 -2.70 15.93 -24.49
CA SER A 300 -2.54 17.09 -25.36
C SER A 300 -1.26 17.88 -25.09
N LEU A 301 -0.27 17.31 -24.37
CA LEU A 301 1.02 17.95 -24.17
C LEU A 301 1.74 18.16 -25.50
N ASP A 302 2.15 19.39 -25.74
CA ASP A 302 3.03 19.77 -26.85
C ASP A 302 4.29 20.42 -26.25
N VAL A 303 5.19 19.57 -25.77
CA VAL A 303 6.48 19.97 -25.16
C VAL A 303 7.60 19.27 -25.90
N PRO A 304 8.66 19.96 -26.34
CA PRO A 304 9.77 19.37 -27.08
C PRO A 304 10.34 18.13 -26.37
N ASN A 305 10.48 17.05 -27.14
CA ASN A 305 11.01 15.75 -26.68
C ASN A 305 10.27 15.07 -25.51
N VAL A 306 9.06 15.53 -25.15
CA VAL A 306 8.15 14.83 -24.28
C VAL A 306 7.23 13.95 -25.10
N ILE A 307 7.33 12.63 -24.92
CA ILE A 307 6.59 11.64 -25.70
C ILE A 307 5.52 11.02 -24.82
N VAL A 308 4.28 11.30 -25.14
CA VAL A 308 3.10 10.77 -24.42
C VAL A 308 2.63 9.50 -25.08
N LEU A 309 2.84 8.35 -24.42
CA LEU A 309 2.48 7.02 -24.94
C LEU A 309 1.07 6.58 -24.52
N GLY A 310 0.54 7.14 -23.42
CA GLY A 310 -0.70 6.64 -22.86
C GLY A 310 -0.53 5.30 -22.13
N GLU A 311 -1.56 4.46 -22.16
CA GLU A 311 -1.51 3.13 -21.58
C GLU A 311 -0.66 2.19 -22.47
N VAL A 312 0.35 1.57 -21.86
CA VAL A 312 1.21 0.60 -22.53
C VAL A 312 0.66 -0.82 -22.32
N GLU A 313 0.74 -1.65 -23.33
CA GLU A 313 0.21 -3.02 -23.29
C GLU A 313 0.92 -3.86 -22.22
N ASN A 314 2.26 -3.75 -22.15
CA ASN A 314 3.07 -4.46 -21.18
C ASN A 314 4.03 -3.48 -20.47
N SER A 315 3.79 -3.24 -19.19
CA SER A 315 4.62 -2.35 -18.37
C SER A 315 6.06 -2.84 -18.20
N ARG A 316 6.29 -4.17 -18.23
CA ARG A 316 7.62 -4.75 -18.09
C ARG A 316 8.48 -4.52 -19.34
N ASP A 317 7.88 -4.69 -20.53
CA ASP A 317 8.57 -4.42 -21.79
C ASP A 317 8.91 -2.94 -21.93
N PHE A 318 7.98 -2.07 -21.48
CA PHE A 318 8.25 -0.64 -21.42
C PHE A 318 9.39 -0.33 -20.43
N LEU A 319 9.37 -0.89 -19.22
CA LEU A 319 10.46 -0.77 -18.25
C LEU A 319 11.79 -1.27 -18.83
N ALA A 320 11.77 -2.38 -19.58
CA ALA A 320 12.96 -2.91 -20.22
C ALA A 320 13.62 -1.90 -21.16
N SER A 321 12.79 -1.22 -21.95
CA SER A 321 13.23 -0.36 -23.07
C SER A 321 13.76 1.01 -22.64
N LYS A 322 13.56 1.48 -21.41
CA LYS A 322 13.93 2.82 -20.93
C LYS A 322 14.97 2.77 -19.80
N ALA A 323 15.72 3.86 -19.60
CA ALA A 323 16.90 3.86 -18.72
C ALA A 323 16.63 4.44 -17.32
N ILE A 324 16.12 5.67 -17.22
CA ILE A 324 16.07 6.46 -15.99
C ILE A 324 14.61 6.77 -15.66
N MET A 325 14.13 6.30 -14.51
CA MET A 325 12.77 6.51 -14.04
C MET A 325 12.66 7.76 -13.20
N ILE A 326 11.75 8.65 -13.54
CA ILE A 326 11.46 9.91 -12.82
C ILE A 326 10.18 9.76 -12.00
N VAL A 327 10.30 9.99 -10.68
CA VAL A 327 9.20 9.82 -9.71
C VAL A 327 9.10 11.05 -8.80
N PRO A 328 8.62 12.20 -9.30
CA PRO A 328 8.56 13.46 -8.58
C PRO A 328 7.26 13.57 -7.77
N LEU A 329 7.15 12.90 -6.64
CA LEU A 329 5.95 12.88 -5.80
C LEU A 329 6.13 13.81 -4.59
N PHE A 330 5.16 14.69 -4.35
CA PHE A 330 5.14 15.62 -3.22
C PHE A 330 4.06 15.29 -2.19
N SER A 331 3.21 14.31 -2.47
CA SER A 331 2.16 13.84 -1.57
C SER A 331 1.82 12.37 -1.81
N GLY A 332 1.03 11.81 -0.90
CA GLY A 332 0.59 10.42 -0.94
C GLY A 332 1.12 9.61 0.23
N SER A 333 0.59 8.41 0.43
CA SER A 333 0.97 7.47 1.48
C SER A 333 1.21 6.07 0.91
N GLY A 334 1.80 5.21 1.71
CA GLY A 334 2.08 3.82 1.35
C GLY A 334 3.28 3.65 0.42
N ILE A 335 3.67 2.40 0.24
CA ILE A 335 4.84 2.06 -0.58
C ILE A 335 4.57 2.25 -2.07
N ARG A 336 5.52 2.79 -2.79
CA ARG A 336 5.41 3.05 -4.24
C ARG A 336 5.83 1.82 -5.04
N VAL A 337 4.86 0.94 -5.33
CA VAL A 337 5.08 -0.31 -6.07
C VAL A 337 5.87 -0.07 -7.37
N LYS A 338 5.59 1.00 -8.09
CA LYS A 338 6.31 1.37 -9.33
C LYS A 338 7.82 1.58 -9.15
N ILE A 339 8.24 2.07 -7.96
CA ILE A 339 9.67 2.21 -7.64
C ILE A 339 10.28 0.82 -7.42
N ILE A 340 9.61 -0.04 -6.66
CA ILE A 340 10.06 -1.42 -6.43
C ILE A 340 10.18 -2.20 -7.75
N GLU A 341 9.21 -2.05 -8.66
CA GLU A 341 9.25 -2.65 -10.00
C GLU A 341 10.38 -2.10 -10.86
N GLY A 342 10.59 -0.78 -10.85
CA GLY A 342 11.70 -0.13 -11.55
C GLY A 342 13.05 -0.60 -11.01
N MET A 343 13.20 -0.68 -9.69
CA MET A 343 14.40 -1.22 -9.03
C MET A 343 14.63 -2.70 -9.38
N ALA A 344 13.58 -3.52 -9.40
CA ALA A 344 13.64 -4.92 -9.81
C ALA A 344 14.12 -5.07 -11.27
N ALA A 345 13.66 -4.19 -12.15
CA ALA A 345 14.10 -4.11 -13.53
C ALA A 345 15.53 -3.55 -13.69
N GLY A 346 16.15 -3.15 -12.58
CA GLY A 346 17.51 -2.58 -12.57
C GLY A 346 17.59 -1.18 -13.15
N LYS A 347 16.51 -0.40 -13.06
CA LYS A 347 16.48 0.99 -13.51
C LYS A 347 17.08 1.91 -12.47
N THR A 348 17.75 2.95 -12.93
CA THR A 348 18.11 4.08 -12.07
C THR A 348 16.85 4.90 -11.85
N ILE A 349 16.58 5.20 -10.59
CA ILE A 349 15.39 5.94 -10.22
C ILE A 349 15.80 7.25 -9.58
N ILE A 350 15.24 8.36 -10.06
CA ILE A 350 15.34 9.68 -9.45
C ILE A 350 13.97 9.99 -8.85
N SER A 351 13.91 10.15 -7.54
CA SER A 351 12.66 10.35 -6.81
C SER A 351 12.81 11.40 -5.74
N THR A 352 11.70 12.04 -5.36
CA THR A 352 11.64 12.80 -4.12
C THR A 352 11.74 11.90 -2.90
N SER A 353 12.10 12.45 -1.75
CA SER A 353 12.08 11.76 -0.45
C SER A 353 10.70 11.18 -0.16
N ILE A 354 9.62 11.93 -0.45
CA ILE A 354 8.24 11.47 -0.32
C ILE A 354 7.93 10.33 -1.30
N GLY A 355 8.46 10.38 -2.51
CA GLY A 355 8.30 9.30 -3.49
C GLY A 355 8.94 8.00 -3.04
N ALA A 356 10.08 8.07 -2.37
CA ALA A 356 10.83 6.92 -1.86
C ALA A 356 10.40 6.47 -0.44
N GLU A 357 9.45 7.18 0.20
CA GLU A 357 9.00 6.89 1.55
C GLU A 357 8.58 5.42 1.73
N GLY A 358 9.06 4.79 2.80
CA GLY A 358 8.77 3.39 3.13
C GLY A 358 9.59 2.35 2.36
N ILE A 359 10.45 2.77 1.43
CA ILE A 359 11.39 1.90 0.72
C ILE A 359 12.76 1.97 1.40
N ARG A 360 13.35 0.81 1.72
CA ARG A 360 14.69 0.71 2.33
C ARG A 360 15.81 1.01 1.34
N CYS A 361 15.77 2.19 0.76
CA CYS A 361 16.75 2.62 -0.23
C CYS A 361 17.77 3.61 0.36
N THR A 362 18.93 3.72 -0.28
CA THR A 362 20.03 4.60 0.10
C THR A 362 20.40 5.48 -1.09
N HIS A 363 20.37 6.81 -0.87
CA HIS A 363 20.78 7.80 -1.87
C HIS A 363 22.18 7.54 -2.38
N LEU A 364 22.40 7.70 -3.69
CA LEU A 364 23.65 7.45 -4.42
C LEU A 364 24.14 5.99 -4.45
N GLU A 365 23.47 5.10 -3.73
CA GLU A 365 23.77 3.67 -3.74
C GLU A 365 22.83 2.89 -4.67
N ASN A 366 21.52 2.98 -4.42
CA ASN A 366 20.50 2.20 -5.11
C ASN A 366 19.27 3.02 -5.57
N ILE A 367 19.26 4.32 -5.25
CA ILE A 367 18.29 5.32 -5.69
C ILE A 367 18.98 6.69 -5.69
N LEU A 368 18.43 7.63 -6.47
CA LEU A 368 18.81 9.04 -6.41
C LEU A 368 17.65 9.84 -5.82
N ILE A 369 17.88 10.49 -4.68
CA ILE A 369 16.88 11.34 -4.03
C ILE A 369 17.16 12.78 -4.41
N ALA A 370 16.10 13.48 -4.83
CA ALA A 370 16.12 14.88 -5.20
C ALA A 370 14.75 15.50 -4.83
N ASP A 371 14.73 16.58 -4.07
CA ASP A 371 13.50 17.25 -3.61
C ASP A 371 13.33 18.64 -4.25
N ALA A 372 14.38 19.19 -4.86
CA ALA A 372 14.38 20.49 -5.52
C ALA A 372 14.67 20.38 -7.04
N PRO A 373 14.25 21.36 -7.86
CA PRO A 373 14.52 21.35 -9.31
C PRO A 373 16.00 21.23 -9.65
N CYS A 374 16.88 21.95 -8.95
CA CYS A 374 18.32 21.90 -9.17
C CYS A 374 18.92 20.53 -8.86
N GLU A 375 18.42 19.83 -7.83
CA GLU A 375 18.86 18.48 -7.50
C GLU A 375 18.41 17.46 -8.56
N PHE A 376 17.17 17.55 -9.06
CA PHE A 376 16.73 16.73 -10.19
C PHE A 376 17.58 16.97 -11.42
N PHE A 377 17.88 18.24 -11.73
CA PHE A 377 18.75 18.61 -12.84
C PHE A 377 20.14 17.98 -12.70
N GLU A 378 20.75 18.08 -11.51
CA GLU A 378 22.07 17.50 -11.22
C GLU A 378 22.07 15.98 -11.37
N MET A 379 21.10 15.28 -10.73
CA MET A 379 21.01 13.83 -10.79
C MET A 379 20.76 13.31 -12.21
N ILE A 380 19.92 14.00 -12.99
CA ILE A 380 19.68 13.66 -14.40
C ILE A 380 20.96 13.86 -15.21
N SER A 381 21.62 15.01 -15.04
CA SER A 381 22.84 15.34 -15.78
C SER A 381 23.95 14.31 -15.55
N ILE A 382 24.17 13.92 -14.29
CA ILE A 382 25.13 12.86 -13.94
C ILE A 382 24.74 11.54 -14.61
N CYS A 383 23.47 11.13 -14.55
CA CYS A 383 23.02 9.88 -15.15
C CYS A 383 23.14 9.86 -16.67
N VAL A 384 22.90 10.99 -17.34
CA VAL A 384 23.01 11.11 -18.81
C VAL A 384 24.46 11.06 -19.25
N THR A 385 25.40 11.72 -18.53
CA THR A 385 26.81 11.81 -18.87
C THR A 385 27.62 10.60 -18.41
N GLU A 386 27.25 9.98 -17.28
CA GLU A 386 27.99 8.86 -16.68
C GLU A 386 27.16 7.57 -16.73
N SER A 387 27.06 6.95 -17.90
CA SER A 387 26.27 5.72 -18.10
C SER A 387 26.67 4.57 -17.16
N ALA A 388 27.96 4.47 -16.84
CA ALA A 388 28.50 3.45 -15.92
C ALA A 388 27.97 3.63 -14.49
N LEU A 389 27.84 4.88 -14.00
CA LEU A 389 27.26 5.17 -12.68
C LEU A 389 25.76 4.86 -12.66
N CYS A 390 25.04 5.28 -13.70
CA CYS A 390 23.63 4.95 -13.88
C CYS A 390 23.40 3.42 -13.81
N ALA A 391 24.17 2.65 -14.57
CA ALA A 391 24.08 1.19 -14.56
C ALA A 391 24.43 0.57 -13.19
N LYS A 392 25.43 1.14 -12.49
CA LYS A 392 25.83 0.70 -11.14
C LYS A 392 24.69 0.87 -10.14
N ILE A 393 24.04 2.04 -10.11
CA ILE A 393 22.89 2.34 -9.23
C ILE A 393 21.74 1.37 -9.51
N GLY A 394 21.37 1.18 -10.78
CA GLY A 394 20.33 0.23 -11.17
C GLY A 394 20.64 -1.23 -10.75
N LYS A 395 21.92 -1.64 -10.85
CA LYS A 395 22.36 -2.95 -10.37
C LYS A 395 22.22 -3.11 -8.85
N GLN A 396 22.58 -2.07 -8.08
CA GLN A 396 22.41 -2.10 -6.61
C GLN A 396 20.93 -2.04 -6.21
N ALA A 397 20.11 -1.28 -6.95
CA ALA A 397 18.66 -1.28 -6.78
C ALA A 397 18.08 -2.70 -6.93
N ARG A 398 18.42 -3.41 -8.01
CA ARG A 398 18.00 -4.81 -8.22
C ARG A 398 18.47 -5.74 -7.10
N LYS A 399 19.70 -5.58 -6.60
CA LYS A 399 20.22 -6.37 -5.47
C LYS A 399 19.41 -6.14 -4.20
N LEU A 400 19.05 -4.89 -3.90
CA LEU A 400 18.19 -4.54 -2.78
C LEU A 400 16.83 -5.26 -2.87
N ILE A 401 16.19 -5.22 -4.05
CA ILE A 401 14.91 -5.88 -4.26
C ILE A 401 15.01 -7.39 -4.07
N GLY A 402 16.06 -8.01 -4.59
CA GLY A 402 16.29 -9.45 -4.42
C GLY A 402 16.43 -9.87 -2.95
N LYS A 403 16.99 -8.99 -2.10
CA LYS A 403 17.21 -9.24 -0.68
C LYS A 403 16.00 -8.92 0.19
N GLU A 404 15.38 -7.74 0.00
CA GLU A 404 14.40 -7.18 0.95
C GLU A 404 12.95 -7.31 0.47
N TYR A 405 12.72 -7.47 -0.85
CA TYR A 405 11.39 -7.42 -1.47
C TYR A 405 11.05 -8.70 -2.24
N ASN A 406 11.82 -9.78 -2.07
CA ASN A 406 11.53 -11.05 -2.70
C ASN A 406 10.35 -11.73 -2.01
N THR A 407 9.26 -11.97 -2.75
CA THR A 407 8.03 -12.59 -2.24
C THR A 407 8.30 -13.89 -1.48
N LEU A 408 9.18 -14.75 -1.95
CA LEU A 408 9.47 -16.02 -1.28
C LEU A 408 10.00 -15.81 0.15
N PHE A 409 10.96 -14.89 0.34
CA PHE A 409 11.49 -14.57 1.66
C PHE A 409 10.46 -13.90 2.56
N LEU A 410 9.65 -13.01 1.99
CA LEU A 410 8.59 -12.33 2.74
C LEU A 410 7.51 -13.33 3.21
N ILE A 411 7.14 -14.29 2.38
CA ILE A 411 6.19 -15.33 2.77
C ILE A 411 6.77 -16.21 3.87
N GLN A 412 8.03 -16.61 3.79
CA GLN A 412 8.70 -17.36 4.86
C GLN A 412 8.73 -16.57 6.18
N LYS A 413 9.04 -15.26 6.12
CA LYS A 413 9.00 -14.35 7.28
C LYS A 413 7.60 -14.30 7.89
N LEU A 414 6.56 -14.22 7.07
CA LEU A 414 5.17 -14.19 7.53
C LEU A 414 4.75 -15.53 8.17
N ILE A 415 5.12 -16.65 7.57
CA ILE A 415 4.85 -18.00 8.11
C ILE A 415 5.50 -18.16 9.48
N ALA A 416 6.79 -17.79 9.61
CA ALA A 416 7.50 -17.82 10.89
C ALA A 416 6.83 -16.93 11.95
N PHE A 417 6.36 -15.77 11.54
CA PHE A 417 5.61 -14.87 12.42
C PHE A 417 4.30 -15.49 12.92
N TYR A 418 3.52 -16.11 12.05
CA TYR A 418 2.29 -16.80 12.46
C TYR A 418 2.55 -17.95 13.42
N GLN A 419 3.61 -18.73 13.19
CA GLN A 419 4.02 -19.81 14.09
C GLN A 419 4.37 -19.29 15.49
N GLN A 420 5.13 -18.20 15.56
CA GLN A 420 5.50 -17.57 16.84
C GLN A 420 4.31 -17.02 17.62
N LEU A 421 3.19 -16.67 16.97
CA LEU A 421 1.97 -16.26 17.67
C LEU A 421 1.22 -17.44 18.29
N SER A 422 1.45 -18.65 17.80
CA SER A 422 0.79 -19.87 18.27
C SER A 422 1.50 -20.50 19.47
N GLU A 423 2.76 -20.13 19.70
CA GLU A 423 3.54 -20.45 20.89
C GLU A 423 3.17 -19.52 22.07
#